data_0731b7ebd104ab477fb91f5ecd3ca231
#
_entry.id   0731b7ebd104ab477fb91f5ecd3ca231
#
_cell.length_a   1.000
_cell.length_b   1.000
_cell.length_c   1.000
_cell.angle_alpha   90.00
_cell.angle_beta   90.00
_cell.angle_gamma   90.00
#
_symmetry.space_group_name_H-M   'P 1'
#
loop_
_entity.id
_entity.type
_entity.pdbx_description
1 polymer ?
#
loop_
_entity_poly.entity_id
_entity_poly.type
_entity_poly.pdbx_seq_one_letter_code
_entity_poly.pdbx_strand_id
1 'polypeptide(L)'
;GETELRFSYLGYATEAHHFTLSQDTLLNIRMQGNTQLQEVVIVSDKTETGTIATQMGSIEIPMTQIKNTPSILGEADVMKAIQLMPGVQAGVDGSAGLYIRGGSPDQNLILLDGIPVYNVDHMFGFFSVFTPEAVKKVTLFKSSFPARFGGRLSSVIDVRTNDGDMQKYHGTLSIGLLTSKINLEGPIVKGKTSFNISARRSYVDLIAKPFMPDDEEYSYYFYDINAKINHKFSDRSRVYLSAYNGKDHFAANYDGNTDFKDGSKMNWGNTILSARWNYVFNNRLFCNTTVSYSNYLFDINSYTNNQYLGSSGTSFTNRYSADYRSGINDWNYQIDFDYNPSPKHHLKFGTGYIYHRFRPEVMTSKISNKTGDKIDLDTTYHSIANNRIYGHELSAYLEDNIKMNDRLRLNLGLHFSLFHVQKQSYFSLQPRVSVRY
;
A
#
# COMPACT_ATOMS: atom_id res chain seq x y z
N GLY A 1 -24.18 19.19 40.17
CA GLY A 1 -24.56 19.33 38.76
C GLY A 1 -24.61 18.01 38.06
N GLU A 2 -25.18 17.95 36.87
CA GLU A 2 -25.12 16.76 36.03
C GLU A 2 -23.67 16.49 35.62
N THR A 3 -23.23 15.26 35.80
CA THR A 3 -21.86 14.80 35.55
C THR A 3 -21.90 13.54 34.75
N GLU A 4 -21.10 13.49 33.68
CA GLU A 4 -20.85 12.26 32.89
C GLU A 4 -19.44 11.77 33.22
N LEU A 5 -19.31 10.53 33.67
CA LEU A 5 -18.05 9.85 33.83
C LEU A 5 -17.94 8.74 32.80
N ARG A 6 -16.87 8.75 32.02
CA ARG A 6 -16.54 7.70 31.05
C ARG A 6 -15.38 6.87 31.58
N PHE A 7 -15.58 5.58 31.65
CA PHE A 7 -14.58 4.62 32.05
C PHE A 7 -14.10 3.86 30.81
N SER A 8 -12.83 3.98 30.49
CA SER A 8 -12.22 3.28 29.39
C SER A 8 -10.94 2.57 29.84
N TYR A 9 -10.80 1.33 29.43
CA TYR A 9 -9.61 0.52 29.70
C TYR A 9 -9.34 -0.38 28.51
N LEU A 10 -8.07 -0.62 28.19
CA LEU A 10 -7.68 -1.46 27.06
C LEU A 10 -8.26 -2.87 27.21
N GLY A 11 -8.99 -3.33 26.18
CA GLY A 11 -9.66 -4.64 26.22
C GLY A 11 -11.06 -4.65 26.86
N TYR A 12 -11.59 -3.47 27.23
CA TYR A 12 -12.94 -3.33 27.78
C TYR A 12 -13.77 -2.34 26.96
N ALA A 13 -15.08 -2.54 26.93
CA ALA A 13 -16.01 -1.58 26.35
C ALA A 13 -16.00 -0.30 27.20
N THR A 14 -16.00 0.86 26.53
CA THR A 14 -16.15 2.13 27.23
C THR A 14 -17.55 2.23 27.81
N GLU A 15 -17.66 2.44 29.14
CA GLU A 15 -18.90 2.62 29.84
C GLU A 15 -19.05 4.09 30.21
N ALA A 16 -20.21 4.68 29.94
CA ALA A 16 -20.56 6.04 30.31
C ALA A 16 -21.69 6.03 31.34
N HIS A 17 -21.47 6.68 32.47
CA HIS A 17 -22.46 6.82 33.52
C HIS A 17 -22.81 8.29 33.71
N HIS A 18 -24.09 8.63 33.57
CA HIS A 18 -24.67 9.93 33.81
C HIS A 18 -25.33 9.96 35.19
N PHE A 19 -24.96 10.90 36.03
CA PHE A 19 -25.57 11.07 37.34
C PHE A 19 -25.44 12.54 37.83
N THR A 20 -26.27 12.90 38.78
CA THR A 20 -26.21 14.20 39.44
C THR A 20 -25.41 14.07 40.74
N LEU A 21 -24.22 14.66 40.75
CA LEU A 21 -23.36 14.66 41.94
C LEU A 21 -23.90 15.65 42.95
N SER A 22 -24.50 15.15 44.07
CA SER A 22 -25.06 15.96 45.16
C SER A 22 -24.39 15.66 46.53
N GLN A 23 -23.64 14.56 46.63
CA GLN A 23 -22.88 14.14 47.79
C GLN A 23 -21.72 13.24 47.39
N ASP A 24 -20.80 12.94 48.33
CA ASP A 24 -19.72 12.00 48.12
C ASP A 24 -20.29 10.64 47.74
N THR A 25 -19.84 10.14 46.58
CA THR A 25 -20.41 8.94 45.96
C THR A 25 -19.31 7.95 45.61
N LEU A 26 -19.45 6.70 46.03
CA LEU A 26 -18.60 5.59 45.64
C LEU A 26 -19.24 4.85 44.46
N LEU A 27 -18.56 4.84 43.31
CA LEU A 27 -18.99 4.16 42.09
C LEU A 27 -18.16 2.89 41.89
N ASN A 28 -18.79 1.72 41.93
CA ASN A 28 -18.18 0.45 41.58
C ASN A 28 -18.59 0.09 40.15
N ILE A 29 -17.67 0.29 39.18
CA ILE A 29 -17.93 0.04 37.78
C ILE A 29 -17.41 -1.32 37.39
N ARG A 30 -18.28 -2.16 36.83
CA ARG A 30 -17.92 -3.43 36.17
C ARG A 30 -17.87 -3.17 34.65
N MET A 31 -16.67 -3.05 34.12
CA MET A 31 -16.48 -2.91 32.66
C MET A 31 -16.62 -4.31 32.01
N GLN A 32 -17.39 -4.37 30.94
CA GLN A 32 -17.48 -5.57 30.11
C GLN A 32 -16.23 -5.69 29.24
N GLY A 33 -15.61 -6.89 29.23
CA GLY A 33 -14.50 -7.15 28.33
C GLY A 33 -14.94 -6.95 26.89
N ASN A 34 -14.40 -5.93 26.25
CA ASN A 34 -14.59 -5.71 24.82
C ASN A 34 -13.54 -6.51 24.06
N THR A 35 -13.88 -7.73 23.74
CA THR A 35 -13.07 -8.63 22.93
C THR A 35 -13.16 -8.34 21.44
N GLN A 36 -13.72 -7.20 21.04
CA GLN A 36 -13.41 -6.67 19.72
C GLN A 36 -11.95 -6.26 19.75
N LEU A 37 -11.10 -7.18 19.28
CA LEU A 37 -9.78 -6.90 18.79
C LEU A 37 -9.94 -5.97 17.57
N GLN A 38 -10.31 -4.74 17.83
CA GLN A 38 -9.86 -3.70 16.95
C GLN A 38 -8.34 -3.80 17.04
N GLU A 39 -7.68 -4.15 15.93
CA GLU A 39 -6.30 -3.69 15.74
C GLU A 39 -6.25 -2.39 16.53
N VAL A 40 -5.34 -2.26 17.51
CA VAL A 40 -5.27 -1.02 18.30
C VAL A 40 -4.83 0.09 17.36
N VAL A 41 -5.67 0.39 16.44
CA VAL A 41 -5.90 1.70 15.93
C VAL A 41 -6.65 2.30 17.08
N ILE A 42 -5.93 2.96 17.98
CA ILE A 42 -6.51 3.96 18.84
C ILE A 42 -7.28 4.85 17.88
N VAL A 43 -8.57 4.61 17.72
CA VAL A 43 -9.48 5.61 17.22
C VAL A 43 -9.49 6.60 18.36
N SER A 44 -8.48 7.44 18.37
CA SER A 44 -8.46 8.61 19.21
C SER A 44 -9.74 9.35 18.84
N ASP A 45 -10.65 9.42 19.76
CA ASP A 45 -11.71 10.44 19.73
C ASP A 45 -11.07 11.73 19.22
N LYS A 46 -11.77 12.51 18.40
CA LYS A 46 -11.29 13.75 17.76
C LYS A 46 -10.51 14.69 18.69
N THR A 47 -10.60 14.50 20.00
CA THR A 47 -9.90 15.21 21.06
C THR A 47 -8.45 14.76 21.30
N GLU A 48 -8.04 13.55 20.86
CA GLU A 48 -6.67 13.08 21.08
C GLU A 48 -5.69 13.38 19.92
N THR A 49 -6.19 13.80 18.76
CA THR A 49 -5.38 13.97 17.55
C THR A 49 -4.43 15.17 17.55
N GLY A 50 -4.61 16.16 18.40
CA GLY A 50 -3.74 17.36 18.40
C GLY A 50 -2.81 17.45 19.60
N THR A 51 -3.32 17.12 20.76
CA THR A 51 -2.66 17.45 22.03
C THR A 51 -2.24 16.26 22.89
N ILE A 52 -2.64 15.04 22.61
CA ILE A 52 -2.37 13.86 23.46
C ILE A 52 -1.42 12.84 22.82
N ALA A 53 -1.26 12.83 21.49
CA ALA A 53 -0.34 11.89 20.82
C ALA A 53 1.13 12.17 21.14
N THR A 54 1.86 11.20 21.66
CA THR A 54 3.30 11.31 21.97
C THR A 54 4.16 11.38 20.71
N GLN A 55 3.63 10.95 19.59
CA GLN A 55 4.30 10.98 18.30
C GLN A 55 4.05 12.31 17.58
N MET A 56 5.00 13.22 17.67
CA MET A 56 4.99 14.44 16.87
C MET A 56 5.24 14.12 15.40
N GLY A 57 4.38 14.64 14.50
CA GLY A 57 4.56 14.46 13.04
C GLY A 57 3.73 13.34 12.42
N SER A 58 2.91 12.61 13.19
CA SER A 58 1.87 11.75 12.64
C SER A 58 0.60 12.53 12.36
N ILE A 59 0.04 12.33 11.18
CA ILE A 59 -1.25 12.91 10.77
C ILE A 59 -2.13 11.77 10.30
N GLU A 60 -3.26 11.60 10.95
CA GLU A 60 -4.32 10.75 10.44
C GLU A 60 -5.22 11.58 9.52
N ILE A 61 -5.38 11.13 8.28
CA ILE A 61 -6.19 11.82 7.28
C ILE A 61 -7.57 11.17 7.25
N PRO A 62 -8.62 11.89 7.68
CA PRO A 62 -9.97 11.35 7.66
C PRO A 62 -10.43 11.02 6.24
N MET A 63 -11.08 9.89 6.03
CA MET A 63 -11.61 9.48 4.72
C MET A 63 -12.62 10.49 4.15
N THR A 64 -13.35 11.20 5.02
CA THR A 64 -14.23 12.31 4.62
C THR A 64 -13.45 13.44 3.96
N GLN A 65 -12.26 13.78 4.47
CA GLN A 65 -11.40 14.79 3.87
C GLN A 65 -10.88 14.32 2.51
N ILE A 66 -10.44 13.07 2.38
CA ILE A 66 -9.97 12.49 1.11
C ILE A 66 -11.09 12.54 0.06
N LYS A 67 -12.30 12.09 0.42
CA LYS A 67 -13.45 12.08 -0.49
C LYS A 67 -13.92 13.46 -0.93
N ASN A 68 -13.73 14.49 -0.08
CA ASN A 68 -14.11 15.86 -0.36
C ASN A 68 -12.98 16.71 -0.97
N THR A 69 -11.78 16.14 -1.13
CA THR A 69 -10.67 16.83 -1.78
C THR A 69 -10.96 17.00 -3.27
N PRO A 70 -10.91 18.24 -3.80
CA PRO A 70 -11.02 18.46 -5.24
C PRO A 70 -9.95 17.67 -5.97
N SER A 71 -10.35 16.89 -6.94
CA SER A 71 -9.44 16.04 -7.70
C SER A 71 -9.54 16.31 -9.19
N ILE A 72 -8.45 16.09 -9.88
CA ILE A 72 -8.41 16.13 -11.33
C ILE A 72 -9.35 15.04 -11.85
N LEU A 73 -10.19 15.36 -12.82
CA LEU A 73 -11.12 14.44 -13.47
C LEU A 73 -12.23 13.88 -12.56
N GLY A 74 -12.47 14.52 -11.40
CA GLY A 74 -13.62 14.21 -10.52
C GLY A 74 -13.46 12.94 -9.69
N GLU A 75 -12.27 12.36 -9.60
CA GLU A 75 -12.01 11.18 -8.77
C GLU A 75 -11.20 11.53 -7.52
N ALA A 76 -11.75 11.27 -6.33
CA ALA A 76 -11.02 11.42 -5.09
C ALA A 76 -9.82 10.46 -5.03
N ASP A 77 -8.67 10.97 -4.57
CA ASP A 77 -7.42 10.22 -4.55
C ASP A 77 -6.66 10.41 -3.24
N VAL A 78 -6.18 9.28 -2.68
CA VAL A 78 -5.48 9.25 -1.39
C VAL A 78 -4.15 10.00 -1.45
N MET A 79 -3.35 9.78 -2.51
CA MET A 79 -2.03 10.40 -2.62
C MET A 79 -2.15 11.90 -2.92
N LYS A 80 -3.14 12.30 -3.72
CA LYS A 80 -3.44 13.72 -3.98
C LYS A 80 -3.88 14.46 -2.71
N ALA A 81 -4.68 13.82 -1.85
CA ALA A 81 -5.03 14.38 -0.55
C ALA A 81 -3.81 14.55 0.36
N ILE A 82 -2.85 13.61 0.34
CA ILE A 82 -1.58 13.72 1.06
C ILE A 82 -0.73 14.87 0.52
N GLN A 83 -0.71 15.11 -0.79
CA GLN A 83 0.03 16.22 -1.42
C GLN A 83 -0.41 17.60 -0.91
N LEU A 84 -1.65 17.74 -0.44
CA LEU A 84 -2.15 18.99 0.14
C LEU A 84 -1.75 19.21 1.61
N MET A 85 -1.06 18.23 2.23
CA MET A 85 -0.66 18.36 3.64
C MET A 85 0.56 19.27 3.80
N PRO A 86 0.64 20.08 4.87
CA PRO A 86 1.80 20.94 5.12
C PRO A 86 3.11 20.13 5.16
N GLY A 87 4.14 20.61 4.44
CA GLY A 87 5.46 19.94 4.36
C GLY A 87 5.50 18.72 3.44
N VAL A 88 4.49 18.55 2.59
CA VAL A 88 4.47 17.63 1.47
C VAL A 88 4.44 18.44 0.19
N GLN A 89 5.28 18.09 -0.76
CA GLN A 89 5.30 18.69 -2.09
C GLN A 89 4.97 17.62 -3.13
N ALA A 90 4.14 17.97 -4.08
CA ALA A 90 3.99 17.20 -5.30
C ALA A 90 5.28 17.34 -6.14
N GLY A 91 5.59 16.33 -6.93
CA GLY A 91 6.59 16.45 -7.99
C GLY A 91 6.10 17.33 -9.14
N VAL A 92 6.49 16.97 -10.35
CA VAL A 92 5.95 17.57 -11.58
C VAL A 92 4.45 17.30 -11.64
N ASP A 93 3.68 18.25 -12.18
CA ASP A 93 2.25 18.08 -12.39
C ASP A 93 1.94 16.78 -13.14
N GLY A 94 1.00 16.00 -12.63
CA GLY A 94 0.71 14.65 -13.12
C GLY A 94 1.56 13.53 -12.51
N SER A 95 2.50 13.84 -11.59
CA SER A 95 3.24 12.82 -10.84
C SER A 95 2.59 12.54 -9.48
N ALA A 96 2.54 11.28 -9.06
CA ALA A 96 2.16 10.91 -7.69
C ALA A 96 3.35 10.90 -6.73
N GLY A 97 4.54 11.26 -7.19
CA GLY A 97 5.73 11.40 -6.35
C GLY A 97 5.51 12.35 -5.18
N LEU A 98 5.87 11.91 -3.98
CA LEU A 98 5.78 12.71 -2.75
C LEU A 98 7.18 13.11 -2.29
N TYR A 99 7.41 14.41 -2.22
CA TYR A 99 8.60 15.01 -1.62
C TYR A 99 8.24 15.50 -0.24
N ILE A 100 8.66 14.76 0.78
CA ILE A 100 8.26 15.06 2.16
C ILE A 100 9.48 15.56 2.93
N ARG A 101 9.40 16.82 3.41
CA ARG A 101 10.49 17.49 4.15
C ARG A 101 11.85 17.44 3.45
N GLY A 102 11.85 17.59 2.12
CA GLY A 102 13.06 17.58 1.29
C GLY A 102 13.57 16.19 0.90
N GLY A 103 12.88 15.13 1.33
CA GLY A 103 13.19 13.77 0.86
C GLY A 103 12.54 13.46 -0.48
N SER A 104 13.18 12.62 -1.29
CA SER A 104 12.70 12.16 -2.60
C SER A 104 11.65 11.05 -2.48
N PRO A 105 10.87 10.77 -3.53
CA PRO A 105 9.80 9.77 -3.51
C PRO A 105 10.25 8.36 -3.10
N ASP A 106 11.44 7.93 -3.49
CA ASP A 106 12.06 6.65 -3.15
C ASP A 106 12.42 6.51 -1.66
N GLN A 107 12.50 7.63 -0.95
CA GLN A 107 12.79 7.68 0.49
C GLN A 107 11.53 7.56 1.37
N ASN A 108 10.35 7.48 0.78
CA ASN A 108 9.11 7.24 1.49
C ASN A 108 8.80 5.75 1.60
N LEU A 109 8.34 5.30 2.76
CA LEU A 109 7.81 3.96 2.94
C LEU A 109 6.28 4.01 2.81
N ILE A 110 5.77 3.44 1.73
CA ILE A 110 4.33 3.40 1.47
C ILE A 110 3.84 1.97 1.70
N LEU A 111 2.87 1.83 2.58
CA LEU A 111 2.37 0.56 3.06
C LEU A 111 0.88 0.41 2.77
N LEU A 112 0.49 -0.77 2.28
CA LEU A 112 -0.89 -1.23 2.24
C LEU A 112 -1.07 -2.38 3.24
N ASP A 113 -1.88 -2.17 4.26
CA ASP A 113 -2.06 -3.11 5.38
C ASP A 113 -0.72 -3.53 6.06
N GLY A 114 0.28 -2.63 6.06
CA GLY A 114 1.61 -2.86 6.62
C GLY A 114 2.62 -3.50 5.68
N ILE A 115 2.28 -3.71 4.39
CA ILE A 115 3.12 -4.35 3.40
C ILE A 115 3.60 -3.29 2.40
N PRO A 116 4.91 -3.23 2.07
CA PRO A 116 5.44 -2.27 1.12
C PRO A 116 4.78 -2.37 -0.26
N VAL A 117 4.43 -1.21 -0.83
CA VAL A 117 3.95 -1.04 -2.20
C VAL A 117 5.03 -0.30 -2.98
N TYR A 118 5.54 -0.90 -4.05
CA TYR A 118 6.69 -0.34 -4.79
C TYR A 118 6.30 0.72 -5.81
N ASN A 119 5.18 0.56 -6.49
CA ASN A 119 4.61 1.58 -7.35
C ASN A 119 3.20 1.92 -6.84
N VAL A 120 2.97 3.19 -6.61
CA VAL A 120 1.71 3.68 -6.02
C VAL A 120 0.86 4.46 -7.03
N ASP A 121 1.23 4.40 -8.31
CA ASP A 121 0.70 5.26 -9.35
C ASP A 121 0.08 4.47 -10.50
N HIS A 122 -1.05 4.98 -11.00
CA HIS A 122 -1.61 4.68 -12.30
C HIS A 122 -1.51 5.90 -13.22
N MET A 123 -1.55 5.64 -14.52
CA MET A 123 -1.58 6.68 -15.56
C MET A 123 -0.47 7.70 -15.36
N PHE A 124 0.78 7.19 -15.16
CA PHE A 124 1.98 8.02 -14.99
C PHE A 124 1.89 9.04 -13.84
N GLY A 125 1.08 8.76 -12.80
CA GLY A 125 0.94 9.60 -11.61
C GLY A 125 -0.36 10.40 -11.51
N PHE A 126 -1.28 10.25 -12.45
CA PHE A 126 -2.58 10.93 -12.36
C PHE A 126 -3.48 10.35 -11.26
N PHE A 127 -3.44 9.03 -11.04
CA PHE A 127 -4.20 8.34 -10.02
C PHE A 127 -3.30 7.50 -9.13
N SER A 128 -3.68 7.33 -7.86
CA SER A 128 -3.02 6.37 -6.99
C SER A 128 -3.66 4.98 -7.07
N VAL A 129 -2.90 3.98 -6.65
CA VAL A 129 -3.38 2.58 -6.52
C VAL A 129 -4.39 2.40 -5.37
N PHE A 130 -4.58 3.43 -4.53
CA PHE A 130 -5.45 3.36 -3.36
C PHE A 130 -6.86 3.84 -3.70
N THR A 131 -7.77 2.90 -3.84
CA THR A 131 -9.20 3.20 -4.06
C THR A 131 -9.83 3.67 -2.75
N PRO A 132 -10.33 4.93 -2.64
CA PRO A 132 -10.85 5.48 -1.38
C PRO A 132 -11.97 4.67 -0.74
N GLU A 133 -12.78 3.98 -1.56
CA GLU A 133 -13.88 3.13 -1.08
C GLU A 133 -13.37 1.89 -0.34
N ALA A 134 -12.19 1.38 -0.71
CA ALA A 134 -11.56 0.23 -0.05
C ALA A 134 -10.74 0.62 1.19
N VAL A 135 -10.43 1.92 1.35
CA VAL A 135 -9.56 2.42 2.42
C VAL A 135 -10.35 2.80 3.65
N LYS A 136 -9.91 2.33 4.81
CA LYS A 136 -10.44 2.65 6.13
C LYS A 136 -9.72 3.82 6.78
N LYS A 137 -8.39 3.86 6.65
CA LYS A 137 -7.53 4.79 7.36
C LYS A 137 -6.24 5.05 6.59
N VAL A 138 -5.80 6.30 6.63
CA VAL A 138 -4.50 6.73 6.11
C VAL A 138 -3.76 7.48 7.21
N THR A 139 -2.54 7.04 7.53
CA THR A 139 -1.68 7.71 8.51
C THR A 139 -0.37 8.11 7.84
N LEU A 140 -0.05 9.39 7.88
CA LEU A 140 1.20 9.96 7.40
C LEU A 140 2.12 10.28 8.58
N PHE A 141 3.32 9.70 8.60
CA PHE A 141 4.40 10.04 9.53
C PHE A 141 5.47 10.82 8.75
N LYS A 142 5.55 12.12 8.98
CA LYS A 142 6.49 13.02 8.27
C LYS A 142 7.88 13.09 8.90
N SER A 143 8.01 12.65 10.14
CA SER A 143 9.26 12.57 10.92
C SER A 143 8.97 11.84 12.22
N SER A 144 10.04 11.44 12.95
CA SER A 144 9.91 10.76 14.24
C SER A 144 8.91 9.60 14.18
N PHE A 145 8.95 8.83 13.08
CA PHE A 145 8.06 7.69 12.94
C PHE A 145 8.41 6.61 13.97
N PRO A 146 7.42 5.79 14.40
CA PRO A 146 7.59 4.74 15.40
C PRO A 146 8.78 3.82 15.11
N ALA A 147 9.39 3.28 16.15
CA ALA A 147 10.55 2.38 16.02
C ALA A 147 10.27 1.12 15.20
N ARG A 148 9.01 0.71 15.07
CA ARG A 148 8.59 -0.41 14.21
C ARG A 148 8.89 -0.22 12.72
N PHE A 149 9.02 1.01 12.25
CA PHE A 149 9.30 1.31 10.85
C PHE A 149 10.78 1.56 10.61
N GLY A 150 11.33 0.97 9.57
CA GLY A 150 12.71 1.13 9.14
C GLY A 150 12.84 1.18 7.62
N GLY A 151 14.09 1.17 7.12
CA GLY A 151 14.39 1.00 5.70
C GLY A 151 14.12 2.21 4.80
N ARG A 152 13.63 3.35 5.33
CA ARG A 152 13.41 4.58 4.56
C ARG A 152 13.78 5.82 5.38
N LEU A 153 14.07 6.94 4.68
CA LEU A 153 14.71 8.12 5.28
C LEU A 153 13.75 9.29 5.51
N SER A 154 12.68 9.42 4.71
CA SER A 154 11.85 10.63 4.70
C SER A 154 10.56 10.46 5.48
N SER A 155 9.69 9.56 5.08
CA SER A 155 8.37 9.41 5.68
C SER A 155 7.84 7.98 5.66
N VAL A 156 6.74 7.75 6.39
CA VAL A 156 5.96 6.53 6.31
C VAL A 156 4.50 6.89 6.04
N ILE A 157 3.90 6.26 5.03
CA ILE A 157 2.48 6.36 4.69
C ILE A 157 1.87 4.99 4.91
N ASP A 158 1.04 4.85 5.94
CA ASP A 158 0.37 3.59 6.28
C ASP A 158 -1.11 3.66 5.88
N VAL A 159 -1.45 2.95 4.81
CA VAL A 159 -2.81 2.84 4.27
C VAL A 159 -3.41 1.52 4.75
N ARG A 160 -4.55 1.60 5.43
CA ARG A 160 -5.28 0.44 5.93
C ARG A 160 -6.59 0.27 5.18
N THR A 161 -6.86 -0.94 4.72
CA THR A 161 -8.10 -1.28 4.02
C THR A 161 -9.22 -1.63 4.98
N ASN A 162 -10.46 -1.53 4.50
CA ASN A 162 -11.64 -1.92 5.26
C ASN A 162 -11.65 -3.42 5.57
N ASP A 163 -12.11 -3.76 6.78
CA ASP A 163 -12.19 -5.16 7.25
C ASP A 163 -13.52 -5.82 6.90
N GLY A 164 -14.46 -5.03 6.32
CA GLY A 164 -15.86 -5.45 6.09
C GLY A 164 -16.73 -5.39 7.34
N ASP A 165 -18.02 -5.17 7.14
CA ASP A 165 -19.01 -5.16 8.22
C ASP A 165 -19.45 -6.59 8.58
N MET A 166 -19.42 -6.93 9.87
CA MET A 166 -19.82 -8.25 10.36
C MET A 166 -21.35 -8.38 10.57
N GLN A 167 -22.13 -7.30 10.43
CA GLN A 167 -23.54 -7.27 10.76
C GLN A 167 -24.42 -7.03 9.54
N LYS A 168 -24.00 -6.12 8.63
CA LYS A 168 -24.82 -5.65 7.52
C LYS A 168 -24.03 -5.67 6.21
N TYR A 169 -24.75 -5.81 5.12
CA TYR A 169 -24.19 -5.64 3.78
C TYR A 169 -24.22 -4.16 3.39
N HIS A 170 -23.13 -3.70 2.81
CA HIS A 170 -23.01 -2.37 2.22
C HIS A 170 -22.45 -2.52 0.81
N GLY A 171 -22.86 -1.63 -0.08
CA GLY A 171 -22.35 -1.58 -1.44
C GLY A 171 -22.29 -0.15 -1.94
N THR A 172 -21.27 0.16 -2.68
CA THR A 172 -21.08 1.44 -3.37
C THR A 172 -20.71 1.18 -4.81
N LEU A 173 -21.45 1.79 -5.73
CA LEU A 173 -21.11 1.84 -7.15
C LEU A 173 -20.85 3.30 -7.51
N SER A 174 -19.72 3.57 -8.14
CA SER A 174 -19.36 4.91 -8.63
C SER A 174 -18.97 4.81 -10.09
N ILE A 175 -19.55 5.68 -10.92
CA ILE A 175 -19.23 5.80 -12.33
C ILE A 175 -18.76 7.24 -12.55
N GLY A 176 -17.49 7.41 -12.85
CA GLY A 176 -16.86 8.68 -13.15
C GLY A 176 -16.61 8.87 -14.64
N LEU A 177 -15.95 9.95 -15.00
CA LEU A 177 -15.63 10.24 -16.39
C LEU A 177 -14.63 9.24 -17.00
N LEU A 178 -13.62 8.82 -16.23
CA LEU A 178 -12.54 7.95 -16.71
C LEU A 178 -12.50 6.58 -16.05
N THR A 179 -13.17 6.41 -14.89
CA THR A 179 -13.10 5.18 -14.10
C THR A 179 -14.48 4.78 -13.57
N SER A 180 -14.67 3.49 -13.39
CA SER A 180 -15.78 2.94 -12.62
C SER A 180 -15.25 2.12 -11.46
N LYS A 181 -15.96 2.19 -10.33
CA LYS A 181 -15.59 1.54 -9.07
C LYS A 181 -16.80 0.85 -8.46
N ILE A 182 -16.55 -0.29 -7.87
CA ILE A 182 -17.51 -1.00 -7.04
C ILE A 182 -16.85 -1.41 -5.74
N ASN A 183 -17.53 -1.24 -4.63
CA ASN A 183 -17.15 -1.79 -3.34
C ASN A 183 -18.31 -2.53 -2.72
N LEU A 184 -18.09 -3.74 -2.26
CA LEU A 184 -19.07 -4.59 -1.60
C LEU A 184 -18.48 -5.12 -0.31
N GLU A 185 -19.20 -5.00 0.78
CA GLU A 185 -18.80 -5.54 2.07
C GLU A 185 -19.99 -6.10 2.85
N GLY A 186 -19.71 -7.02 3.75
CA GLY A 186 -20.75 -7.59 4.59
C GLY A 186 -20.33 -8.88 5.29
N PRO A 187 -21.26 -9.47 6.06
CA PRO A 187 -21.03 -10.70 6.77
C PRO A 187 -21.13 -11.93 5.84
N ILE A 188 -20.10 -12.80 5.86
CA ILE A 188 -20.23 -14.18 5.38
C ILE A 188 -20.92 -14.99 6.48
N VAL A 189 -20.48 -14.81 7.75
CA VAL A 189 -21.14 -15.34 8.94
C VAL A 189 -21.29 -14.20 9.93
N LYS A 190 -22.54 -13.82 10.24
CA LYS A 190 -22.83 -12.69 11.15
C LYS A 190 -22.08 -12.79 12.46
N GLY A 191 -21.40 -11.70 12.84
CA GLY A 191 -20.62 -11.60 14.07
C GLY A 191 -19.31 -12.40 14.10
N LYS A 192 -19.00 -13.17 13.04
CA LYS A 192 -17.77 -14.00 12.98
C LYS A 192 -16.90 -13.75 11.77
N THR A 193 -17.49 -13.64 10.57
CA THR A 193 -16.74 -13.54 9.33
C THR A 193 -17.30 -12.43 8.47
N SER A 194 -16.47 -11.49 8.08
CA SER A 194 -16.80 -10.43 7.12
C SER A 194 -15.90 -10.47 5.90
N PHE A 195 -16.35 -9.86 4.83
CA PHE A 195 -15.56 -9.61 3.64
C PHE A 195 -15.66 -8.14 3.21
N ASN A 196 -14.67 -7.67 2.52
CA ASN A 196 -14.68 -6.44 1.72
C ASN A 196 -14.04 -6.76 0.37
N ILE A 197 -14.70 -6.43 -0.73
CA ILE A 197 -14.20 -6.57 -2.09
C ILE A 197 -14.42 -5.23 -2.78
N SER A 198 -13.36 -4.70 -3.37
CA SER A 198 -13.39 -3.49 -4.18
C SER A 198 -12.71 -3.74 -5.51
N ALA A 199 -13.32 -3.24 -6.58
CA ALA A 199 -12.75 -3.26 -7.91
C ALA A 199 -12.89 -1.88 -8.55
N ARG A 200 -11.85 -1.46 -9.29
CA ARG A 200 -11.81 -0.24 -10.09
C ARG A 200 -11.22 -0.56 -11.47
N ARG A 201 -11.75 0.04 -12.52
CA ARG A 201 -11.18 0.02 -13.87
C ARG A 201 -11.33 1.39 -14.53
N SER A 202 -10.27 1.83 -15.21
CA SER A 202 -10.34 2.95 -16.16
C SER A 202 -10.80 2.44 -17.53
N TYR A 203 -11.40 3.32 -18.32
CA TYR A 203 -11.88 3.01 -19.67
C TYR A 203 -11.47 4.06 -20.69
N VAL A 204 -10.29 4.65 -20.50
CA VAL A 204 -9.66 5.59 -21.45
C VAL A 204 -9.52 4.95 -22.83
N ASP A 205 -9.15 3.66 -22.87
CA ASP A 205 -9.10 2.83 -24.07
C ASP A 205 -10.41 2.83 -24.87
N LEU A 206 -11.54 2.73 -24.20
CA LEU A 206 -12.87 2.69 -24.82
C LEU A 206 -13.32 4.08 -25.32
N ILE A 207 -13.01 5.13 -24.54
CA ILE A 207 -13.38 6.51 -24.88
C ILE A 207 -12.55 7.03 -26.06
N ALA A 208 -11.24 6.73 -26.09
CA ALA A 208 -10.33 7.22 -27.10
C ALA A 208 -10.53 6.53 -28.46
N LYS A 209 -10.90 5.26 -28.48
CA LYS A 209 -10.99 4.43 -29.68
C LYS A 209 -11.79 5.04 -30.84
N PRO A 210 -12.96 5.68 -30.68
CA PRO A 210 -13.71 6.29 -31.79
C PRO A 210 -13.05 7.51 -32.44
N PHE A 211 -11.99 8.05 -31.82
CA PHE A 211 -11.27 9.24 -32.27
C PHE A 211 -9.90 8.95 -32.85
N MET A 212 -9.52 7.66 -32.93
CA MET A 212 -8.24 7.24 -33.49
C MET A 212 -8.32 7.01 -34.99
N PRO A 213 -7.26 7.26 -35.74
CA PRO A 213 -7.10 6.80 -37.11
C PRO A 213 -7.19 5.28 -37.24
N ASP A 214 -7.60 4.78 -38.41
CA ASP A 214 -7.80 3.32 -38.60
C ASP A 214 -6.46 2.56 -38.59
N ASP A 215 -5.34 3.21 -38.85
CA ASP A 215 -3.99 2.63 -38.87
C ASP A 215 -3.21 2.81 -37.55
N GLU A 216 -3.80 3.49 -36.57
CA GLU A 216 -3.21 3.72 -35.26
C GLU A 216 -4.09 3.17 -34.15
N GLU A 217 -3.50 2.44 -33.22
CA GLU A 217 -4.19 1.95 -32.03
C GLU A 217 -3.42 2.36 -30.78
N TYR A 218 -3.97 3.30 -30.02
CA TYR A 218 -3.49 3.64 -28.69
C TYR A 218 -4.47 3.12 -27.66
N SER A 219 -3.98 2.29 -26.74
CA SER A 219 -4.81 1.72 -25.67
C SER A 219 -4.16 1.98 -24.32
N TYR A 220 -4.90 2.59 -23.41
CA TYR A 220 -4.49 2.71 -22.03
C TYR A 220 -5.66 2.39 -21.10
N TYR A 221 -5.41 1.47 -20.18
CA TYR A 221 -6.30 1.23 -19.06
C TYR A 221 -5.51 0.76 -17.85
N PHE A 222 -6.10 0.95 -16.68
CA PHE A 222 -5.64 0.33 -15.45
C PHE A 222 -6.81 -0.30 -14.70
N TYR A 223 -6.50 -1.19 -13.78
CA TYR A 223 -7.46 -1.74 -12.85
C TYR A 223 -6.84 -1.99 -11.48
N ASP A 224 -7.68 -1.99 -10.45
CA ASP A 224 -7.38 -2.41 -9.09
C ASP A 224 -8.43 -3.36 -8.59
N ILE A 225 -7.99 -4.38 -7.88
CA ILE A 225 -8.86 -5.30 -7.16
C ILE A 225 -8.30 -5.45 -5.76
N ASN A 226 -9.12 -5.14 -4.77
CA ASN A 226 -8.84 -5.39 -3.35
C ASN A 226 -9.84 -6.42 -2.84
N ALA A 227 -9.37 -7.39 -2.07
CA ALA A 227 -10.23 -8.34 -1.39
C ALA A 227 -9.68 -8.59 0.01
N LYS A 228 -10.54 -8.57 1.01
CA LYS A 228 -10.17 -8.86 2.40
C LYS A 228 -11.24 -9.71 3.06
N ILE A 229 -10.80 -10.73 3.77
CA ILE A 229 -11.65 -11.58 4.60
C ILE A 229 -11.14 -11.46 6.03
N ASN A 230 -12.04 -11.27 6.95
CA ASN A 230 -11.78 -11.15 8.38
C ASN A 230 -12.58 -12.23 9.11
N HIS A 231 -11.92 -13.10 9.85
CA HIS A 231 -12.55 -14.17 10.60
C HIS A 231 -12.16 -14.13 12.08
N LYS A 232 -13.17 -14.09 12.94
CA LYS A 232 -13.05 -14.14 14.39
C LYS A 232 -13.24 -15.59 14.86
N PHE A 233 -12.15 -16.28 15.18
CA PHE A 233 -12.20 -17.64 15.77
C PHE A 233 -12.71 -17.61 17.20
N SER A 234 -12.26 -16.63 17.98
CA SER A 234 -12.67 -16.39 19.36
C SER A 234 -12.48 -14.92 19.70
N ASP A 235 -12.83 -14.54 20.93
CA ASP A 235 -12.57 -13.18 21.41
C ASP A 235 -11.07 -12.84 21.52
N ARG A 236 -10.21 -13.84 21.52
CA ARG A 236 -8.75 -13.68 21.59
C ARG A 236 -8.03 -13.94 20.28
N SER A 237 -8.71 -14.48 19.27
CA SER A 237 -8.05 -14.89 18.03
C SER A 237 -8.83 -14.45 16.80
N ARG A 238 -8.17 -13.74 15.90
CA ARG A 238 -8.72 -13.23 14.65
C ARG A 238 -7.69 -13.34 13.53
N VAL A 239 -8.15 -13.73 12.36
CA VAL A 239 -7.32 -13.82 11.15
C VAL A 239 -7.87 -12.91 10.08
N TYR A 240 -6.96 -12.24 9.38
CA TYR A 240 -7.25 -11.44 8.19
C TYR A 240 -6.48 -12.02 7.00
N LEU A 241 -7.19 -12.25 5.92
CA LEU A 241 -6.60 -12.58 4.63
C LEU A 241 -6.85 -11.42 3.70
N SER A 242 -5.81 -10.86 3.09
CA SER A 242 -5.92 -9.72 2.18
C SER A 242 -5.22 -10.03 0.87
N ALA A 243 -5.81 -9.56 -0.21
CA ALA A 243 -5.25 -9.62 -1.55
C ALA A 243 -5.44 -8.27 -2.24
N TYR A 244 -4.41 -7.79 -2.89
CA TYR A 244 -4.44 -6.65 -3.78
C TYR A 244 -3.78 -7.01 -5.11
N ASN A 245 -4.40 -6.62 -6.22
CA ASN A 245 -3.81 -6.66 -7.54
C ASN A 245 -4.19 -5.39 -8.30
N GLY A 246 -3.20 -4.64 -8.73
CA GLY A 246 -3.36 -3.46 -9.58
C GLY A 246 -2.39 -3.52 -10.74
N LYS A 247 -2.86 -3.17 -11.94
CA LYS A 247 -2.06 -3.23 -13.16
C LYS A 247 -2.46 -2.13 -14.13
N ASP A 248 -1.44 -1.53 -14.72
CA ASP A 248 -1.55 -0.64 -15.88
C ASP A 248 -1.19 -1.38 -17.15
N HIS A 249 -1.88 -1.04 -18.21
CA HIS A 249 -1.64 -1.52 -19.57
C HIS A 249 -1.62 -0.34 -20.53
N PHE A 250 -0.51 -0.13 -21.20
CA PHE A 250 -0.35 0.81 -22.28
C PHE A 250 0.05 0.05 -23.55
N ALA A 251 -0.59 0.33 -24.66
CA ALA A 251 -0.20 -0.17 -25.98
C ALA A 251 -0.30 0.95 -27.00
N ALA A 252 0.67 0.99 -27.87
CA ALA A 252 0.70 1.85 -29.06
C ALA A 252 1.10 0.98 -30.25
N ASN A 253 0.21 0.82 -31.21
CA ASN A 253 0.42 0.03 -32.40
C ASN A 253 0.16 0.93 -33.63
N TYR A 254 1.01 0.79 -34.63
CA TYR A 254 0.84 1.39 -35.93
C TYR A 254 0.82 0.29 -37.00
N ASP A 255 -0.22 0.26 -37.82
CA ASP A 255 -0.42 -0.69 -38.91
C ASP A 255 -0.52 0.05 -40.23
N GLY A 256 0.62 0.63 -40.69
CA GLY A 256 0.75 1.39 -41.91
C GLY A 256 0.85 0.47 -43.12
N ASN A 257 -0.26 0.15 -43.75
CA ASN A 257 -0.34 -0.74 -44.91
C ASN A 257 0.25 -2.15 -44.65
N THR A 258 0.26 -3.02 -45.65
CA THR A 258 0.76 -4.39 -45.54
C THR A 258 2.25 -4.51 -45.19
N ASP A 259 3.01 -3.45 -45.38
CA ASP A 259 4.47 -3.49 -45.46
C ASP A 259 5.19 -3.00 -44.19
N PHE A 260 4.52 -2.23 -43.33
CA PHE A 260 5.13 -1.69 -42.12
C PHE A 260 4.19 -1.81 -40.92
N LYS A 261 4.65 -2.52 -39.88
CA LYS A 261 3.96 -2.62 -38.58
C LYS A 261 4.93 -2.33 -37.47
N ASP A 262 4.55 -1.45 -36.59
CA ASP A 262 5.30 -1.09 -35.40
C ASP A 262 4.41 -1.13 -34.15
N GLY A 263 4.95 -1.53 -33.03
CA GLY A 263 4.17 -1.58 -31.82
C GLY A 263 4.98 -1.64 -30.55
N SER A 264 4.43 -1.04 -29.52
CA SER A 264 4.99 -1.10 -28.17
C SER A 264 3.88 -1.36 -27.15
N LYS A 265 4.17 -2.24 -26.21
CA LYS A 265 3.30 -2.53 -25.06
C LYS A 265 4.10 -2.34 -23.79
N MET A 266 3.50 -1.67 -22.81
CA MET A 266 4.08 -1.46 -21.49
C MET A 266 3.08 -1.86 -20.43
N ASN A 267 3.51 -2.66 -19.47
CA ASN A 267 2.70 -3.07 -18.35
C ASN A 267 3.49 -2.88 -17.06
N TRP A 268 2.79 -2.40 -16.03
CA TRP A 268 3.36 -2.36 -14.67
C TRP A 268 2.28 -2.56 -13.63
N GLY A 269 2.66 -3.01 -12.46
CA GLY A 269 1.69 -3.19 -11.39
C GLY A 269 2.20 -3.98 -10.20
N ASN A 270 1.36 -4.04 -9.19
CA ASN A 270 1.64 -4.74 -7.94
C ASN A 270 0.66 -5.89 -7.70
N THR A 271 1.16 -6.94 -7.08
CA THR A 271 0.34 -8.00 -6.48
C THR A 271 0.78 -8.18 -5.03
N ILE A 272 -0.15 -8.07 -4.10
CA ILE A 272 0.12 -8.22 -2.66
C ILE A 272 -0.86 -9.25 -2.09
N LEU A 273 -0.33 -10.22 -1.39
CA LEU A 273 -1.10 -11.22 -0.64
C LEU A 273 -0.63 -11.22 0.79
N SER A 274 -1.54 -11.29 1.75
CA SER A 274 -1.17 -11.38 3.14
C SER A 274 -2.12 -12.20 3.99
N ALA A 275 -1.55 -12.81 5.03
CA ALA A 275 -2.26 -13.41 6.13
C ALA A 275 -1.75 -12.79 7.43
N ARG A 276 -2.65 -12.20 8.21
CA ARG A 276 -2.35 -11.62 9.52
C ARG A 276 -3.17 -12.33 10.58
N TRP A 277 -2.49 -12.76 11.61
CA TRP A 277 -3.10 -13.36 12.79
C TRP A 277 -2.91 -12.47 14.01
N ASN A 278 -4.01 -12.06 14.60
CA ASN A 278 -4.07 -11.30 15.84
C ASN A 278 -4.39 -12.24 16.99
N TYR A 279 -3.59 -12.17 18.05
CA TYR A 279 -3.81 -12.98 19.24
C TYR A 279 -3.66 -12.18 20.53
N VAL A 280 -4.67 -12.26 21.40
CA VAL A 280 -4.67 -11.65 22.72
C VAL A 280 -4.31 -12.70 23.75
N PHE A 281 -3.10 -12.63 24.30
CA PHE A 281 -2.67 -13.52 25.38
C PHE A 281 -3.44 -13.22 26.67
N ASN A 282 -3.54 -11.94 26.99
CA ASN A 282 -4.28 -11.42 28.15
C ASN A 282 -4.58 -9.93 27.93
N ASN A 283 -5.21 -9.27 28.90
CA ASN A 283 -5.61 -7.85 28.82
C ASN A 283 -4.44 -6.86 28.72
N ARG A 284 -3.20 -7.32 28.78
CA ARG A 284 -2.00 -6.48 28.71
C ARG A 284 -1.08 -6.82 27.55
N LEU A 285 -1.21 -8.01 26.97
CA LEU A 285 -0.31 -8.50 25.93
C LEU A 285 -1.11 -8.97 24.71
N PHE A 286 -0.79 -8.35 23.60
CA PHE A 286 -1.35 -8.58 22.29
C PHE A 286 -0.24 -8.85 21.27
N CYS A 287 -0.49 -9.71 20.28
CA CYS A 287 0.45 -10.07 19.24
C CYS A 287 -0.20 -9.99 17.86
N ASN A 288 0.54 -9.47 16.88
CA ASN A 288 0.25 -9.54 15.47
C ASN A 288 1.33 -10.35 14.77
N THR A 289 0.96 -11.41 14.08
CA THR A 289 1.86 -12.15 13.20
C THR A 289 1.39 -11.96 11.76
N THR A 290 2.25 -11.51 10.88
CA THR A 290 1.94 -11.26 9.48
C THR A 290 2.89 -12.04 8.58
N VAL A 291 2.34 -12.75 7.61
CA VAL A 291 3.08 -13.33 6.48
C VAL A 291 2.54 -12.68 5.23
N SER A 292 3.42 -12.22 4.34
CA SER A 292 2.99 -11.60 3.10
C SER A 292 3.92 -11.90 1.94
N TYR A 293 3.33 -11.83 0.76
CA TYR A 293 4.01 -11.85 -0.52
C TYR A 293 3.68 -10.57 -1.26
N SER A 294 4.69 -9.87 -1.77
CA SER A 294 4.50 -8.76 -2.69
C SER A 294 5.32 -8.95 -3.95
N ASN A 295 4.76 -8.53 -5.07
CA ASN A 295 5.39 -8.57 -6.37
C ASN A 295 5.11 -7.27 -7.11
N TYR A 296 6.15 -6.60 -7.53
CA TYR A 296 6.10 -5.51 -8.50
C TYR A 296 6.73 -5.96 -9.81
N LEU A 297 6.07 -5.72 -10.90
CA LEU A 297 6.54 -6.03 -12.24
C LEU A 297 6.39 -4.79 -13.14
N PHE A 298 7.42 -4.56 -13.96
CA PHE A 298 7.42 -3.60 -15.05
C PHE A 298 7.96 -4.30 -16.29
N ASP A 299 7.20 -4.32 -17.38
CA ASP A 299 7.62 -4.89 -18.65
C ASP A 299 7.30 -3.98 -19.84
N ILE A 300 8.23 -3.92 -20.76
CA ILE A 300 8.06 -3.29 -22.07
C ILE A 300 8.34 -4.33 -23.15
N ASN A 301 7.46 -4.42 -24.11
CA ASN A 301 7.60 -5.24 -25.29
C ASN A 301 7.43 -4.34 -26.51
N SER A 302 8.42 -4.27 -27.38
CA SER A 302 8.36 -3.51 -28.64
C SER A 302 8.72 -4.39 -29.82
N TYR A 303 8.09 -4.14 -30.95
CA TYR A 303 8.36 -4.84 -32.18
C TYR A 303 8.22 -3.92 -33.38
N THR A 304 9.06 -4.20 -34.41
CA THR A 304 8.96 -3.58 -35.73
C THR A 304 9.01 -4.70 -36.77
N ASN A 305 8.10 -4.65 -37.73
CA ASN A 305 8.04 -5.58 -38.84
C ASN A 305 7.93 -4.80 -40.14
N ASN A 306 8.98 -4.83 -40.94
CA ASN A 306 9.07 -4.20 -42.28
C ASN A 306 9.07 -5.28 -43.34
N GLN A 307 8.16 -5.16 -44.31
CA GLN A 307 8.12 -6.01 -45.46
C GLN A 307 8.10 -5.12 -46.71
N TYR A 308 8.99 -5.33 -47.65
CA TYR A 308 9.06 -4.58 -48.89
C TYR A 308 9.45 -5.48 -50.05
N LEU A 309 9.00 -5.09 -51.24
CA LEU A 309 9.38 -5.73 -52.49
C LEU A 309 10.57 -5.00 -53.13
N GLY A 310 11.62 -5.74 -53.38
CA GLY A 310 12.75 -5.20 -54.16
C GLY A 310 12.37 -5.03 -55.64
N SER A 311 13.21 -4.30 -56.36
CA SER A 311 13.03 -4.02 -57.82
C SER A 311 12.94 -5.27 -58.67
N SER A 312 13.43 -6.40 -58.19
CA SER A 312 13.35 -7.73 -58.83
C SER A 312 12.10 -8.52 -58.49
N GLY A 313 11.15 -7.97 -57.70
CA GLY A 313 9.98 -8.69 -57.18
C GLY A 313 10.27 -9.62 -56.01
N THR A 314 11.51 -9.59 -55.49
CA THR A 314 11.87 -10.38 -54.33
C THR A 314 11.36 -9.70 -53.05
N SER A 315 10.67 -10.45 -52.19
CA SER A 315 10.19 -9.95 -50.91
C SER A 315 11.32 -9.97 -49.88
N PHE A 316 11.44 -8.86 -49.14
CA PHE A 316 12.33 -8.72 -48.00
C PHE A 316 11.48 -8.51 -46.73
N THR A 317 11.80 -9.25 -45.65
CA THR A 317 11.12 -9.10 -44.36
C THR A 317 12.16 -8.89 -43.28
N ASN A 318 12.08 -7.76 -42.58
CA ASN A 318 12.90 -7.44 -41.41
C ASN A 318 12.02 -7.37 -40.19
N ARG A 319 12.31 -8.18 -39.18
CA ARG A 319 11.62 -8.20 -37.91
C ARG A 319 12.59 -7.91 -36.78
N TYR A 320 12.24 -6.97 -35.94
CA TYR A 320 12.93 -6.66 -34.72
C TYR A 320 11.95 -6.73 -33.56
N SER A 321 12.33 -7.35 -32.46
CA SER A 321 11.58 -7.25 -31.20
C SER A 321 12.53 -7.09 -30.03
N ALA A 322 12.09 -6.32 -29.03
CA ALA A 322 12.81 -6.11 -27.78
C ALA A 322 11.85 -6.26 -26.60
N ASP A 323 12.25 -7.10 -25.67
CA ASP A 323 11.56 -7.32 -24.41
C ASP A 323 12.43 -6.80 -23.27
N TYR A 324 11.92 -5.86 -22.50
CA TYR A 324 12.52 -5.37 -21.25
C TYR A 324 11.66 -5.81 -20.06
N ARG A 325 12.28 -6.34 -19.02
CA ARG A 325 11.56 -6.75 -17.81
C ARG A 325 12.35 -6.42 -16.57
N SER A 326 11.71 -5.74 -15.62
CA SER A 326 12.24 -5.43 -14.30
C SER A 326 11.20 -5.75 -13.22
N GLY A 327 11.64 -6.02 -11.98
CA GLY A 327 10.70 -6.31 -10.91
C GLY A 327 11.32 -6.69 -9.58
N ILE A 328 10.47 -6.74 -8.58
CA ILE A 328 10.82 -7.09 -7.19
C ILE A 328 9.80 -8.08 -6.68
N ASN A 329 10.27 -9.16 -6.05
CA ASN A 329 9.42 -10.11 -5.34
C ASN A 329 9.90 -10.22 -3.90
N ASP A 330 9.01 -10.04 -2.94
CA ASP A 330 9.31 -10.13 -1.52
C ASP A 330 8.44 -11.17 -0.83
N TRP A 331 9.07 -11.90 0.07
CA TRP A 331 8.41 -12.69 1.10
C TRP A 331 8.74 -12.08 2.45
N ASN A 332 7.72 -11.68 3.18
CA ASN A 332 7.86 -11.01 4.45
C ASN A 332 7.19 -11.83 5.57
N TYR A 333 7.91 -11.95 6.68
CA TYR A 333 7.40 -12.44 7.95
C TYR A 333 7.64 -11.38 9.02
N GLN A 334 6.62 -11.00 9.75
CA GLN A 334 6.69 -10.00 10.81
C GLN A 334 5.88 -10.45 12.02
N ILE A 335 6.43 -10.23 13.21
CA ILE A 335 5.74 -10.43 14.48
C ILE A 335 5.90 -9.19 15.34
N ASP A 336 4.78 -8.63 15.80
CA ASP A 336 4.70 -7.41 16.59
C ASP A 336 3.96 -7.72 17.89
N PHE A 337 4.50 -7.25 18.99
CA PHE A 337 3.89 -7.32 20.31
C PHE A 337 3.55 -5.92 20.81
N ASP A 338 2.40 -5.81 21.44
CA ASP A 338 1.90 -4.64 22.14
C ASP A 338 1.65 -5.03 23.59
N TYR A 339 2.40 -4.42 24.52
CA TYR A 339 2.42 -4.80 25.92
C TYR A 339 2.22 -3.61 26.84
N ASN A 340 1.17 -3.66 27.64
CA ASN A 340 0.79 -2.64 28.63
C ASN A 340 1.02 -3.14 30.05
N PRO A 341 2.27 -3.14 30.57
CA PRO A 341 2.56 -3.63 31.92
C PRO A 341 1.89 -2.79 33.00
N SER A 342 1.75 -1.50 32.75
CA SER A 342 1.15 -0.53 33.67
C SER A 342 0.49 0.62 32.90
N PRO A 343 -0.36 1.47 33.54
CA PRO A 343 -0.94 2.63 32.91
C PRO A 343 0.08 3.71 32.47
N LYS A 344 1.33 3.60 32.94
CA LYS A 344 2.41 4.55 32.60
C LYS A 344 3.26 4.09 31.43
N HIS A 345 3.32 2.79 31.13
CA HIS A 345 4.18 2.20 30.12
C HIS A 345 3.38 1.47 29.06
N HIS A 346 3.64 1.80 27.81
CA HIS A 346 3.10 1.11 26.65
C HIS A 346 4.26 0.69 25.74
N LEU A 347 4.68 -0.57 25.90
CA LEU A 347 5.78 -1.15 25.14
C LEU A 347 5.29 -1.75 23.84
N LYS A 348 6.03 -1.50 22.76
CA LYS A 348 5.88 -2.17 21.48
C LYS A 348 7.23 -2.74 21.08
N PHE A 349 7.24 -4.01 20.71
CA PHE A 349 8.47 -4.67 20.26
C PHE A 349 8.13 -5.73 19.23
N GLY A 350 9.09 -6.03 18.38
CA GLY A 350 8.87 -6.99 17.33
C GLY A 350 10.12 -7.26 16.51
N THR A 351 9.96 -8.18 15.57
CA THR A 351 10.98 -8.52 14.58
C THR A 351 10.33 -8.80 13.24
N GLY A 352 11.07 -8.51 12.18
CA GLY A 352 10.66 -8.75 10.81
C GLY A 352 11.81 -9.35 9.99
N TYR A 353 11.45 -10.17 9.03
CA TYR A 353 12.37 -10.72 8.05
C TYR A 353 11.75 -10.60 6.67
N ILE A 354 12.51 -10.03 5.71
CA ILE A 354 12.10 -9.93 4.32
C ILE A 354 13.15 -10.61 3.45
N TYR A 355 12.70 -11.52 2.61
CA TYR A 355 13.48 -12.10 1.54
C TYR A 355 13.15 -11.40 0.23
N HIS A 356 14.10 -10.64 -0.30
CA HIS A 356 14.00 -9.91 -1.55
C HIS A 356 14.57 -10.70 -2.71
N ARG A 357 13.86 -10.67 -3.80
CA ARG A 357 14.34 -11.15 -5.09
C ARG A 357 14.19 -10.04 -6.11
N PHE A 358 15.28 -9.37 -6.39
CA PHE A 358 15.34 -8.31 -7.40
C PHE A 358 15.60 -8.90 -8.78
N ARG A 359 14.91 -8.36 -9.74
CA ARG A 359 15.18 -8.54 -11.16
C ARG A 359 15.45 -7.14 -11.72
N PRO A 360 16.71 -6.67 -11.67
CA PRO A 360 17.02 -5.27 -11.97
C PRO A 360 16.72 -4.92 -13.43
N GLU A 361 17.09 -5.80 -14.35
CA GLU A 361 16.89 -5.60 -15.78
C GLU A 361 17.10 -6.92 -16.52
N VAL A 362 16.16 -7.29 -17.39
CA VAL A 362 16.34 -8.37 -18.34
C VAL A 362 15.88 -7.87 -19.69
N MET A 363 16.81 -7.70 -20.61
CA MET A 363 16.53 -7.31 -21.98
C MET A 363 16.82 -8.49 -22.91
N THR A 364 15.88 -8.79 -23.79
CA THR A 364 16.01 -9.78 -24.85
C THR A 364 15.65 -9.09 -26.15
N SER A 365 16.54 -9.15 -27.14
CA SER A 365 16.29 -8.62 -28.49
C SER A 365 16.35 -9.74 -29.48
N LYS A 366 15.42 -9.79 -30.42
CA LYS A 366 15.41 -10.72 -31.53
C LYS A 366 15.40 -9.97 -32.84
N ILE A 367 16.30 -10.37 -33.75
CA ILE A 367 16.40 -9.85 -35.11
C ILE A 367 16.19 -11.02 -36.05
N SER A 368 15.29 -10.89 -37.01
CA SER A 368 15.03 -11.91 -38.04
C SER A 368 14.85 -11.22 -39.38
N ASN A 369 15.74 -11.55 -40.33
CA ASN A 369 15.74 -11.03 -41.69
C ASN A 369 15.55 -12.18 -42.69
N LYS A 370 14.67 -11.97 -43.66
CA LYS A 370 14.40 -12.96 -44.74
C LYS A 370 14.42 -12.28 -46.10
N THR A 371 14.93 -13.03 -47.09
CA THR A 371 14.86 -12.70 -48.48
C THR A 371 14.07 -13.80 -49.21
N GLY A 372 12.84 -13.50 -49.62
CA GLY A 372 11.88 -14.51 -50.07
C GLY A 372 11.63 -15.52 -48.95
N ASP A 373 11.79 -16.80 -49.26
CA ASP A 373 11.66 -17.90 -48.26
C ASP A 373 12.96 -18.20 -47.51
N LYS A 374 14.08 -17.57 -47.90
CA LYS A 374 15.38 -17.79 -47.28
C LYS A 374 15.55 -16.94 -46.02
N ILE A 375 15.96 -17.56 -44.93
CA ILE A 375 16.34 -16.89 -43.68
C ILE A 375 17.79 -16.42 -43.83
N ASP A 376 18.05 -15.13 -43.80
CA ASP A 376 19.39 -14.54 -43.88
C ASP A 376 19.98 -14.37 -42.48
N LEU A 377 19.14 -14.00 -41.50
CA LEU A 377 19.52 -13.80 -40.11
C LEU A 377 18.34 -14.18 -39.22
N ASP A 378 18.59 -14.97 -38.17
CA ASP A 378 17.64 -15.18 -37.05
C ASP A 378 18.47 -15.33 -35.78
N THR A 379 18.57 -14.25 -35.02
CA THR A 379 19.45 -14.19 -33.85
C THR A 379 18.71 -13.56 -32.67
N THR A 380 18.93 -14.15 -31.50
CA THR A 380 18.41 -13.64 -30.23
C THR A 380 19.59 -13.20 -29.35
N TYR A 381 19.54 -11.96 -28.89
CA TYR A 381 20.50 -11.39 -27.95
C TYR A 381 19.85 -11.32 -26.58
N HIS A 382 20.57 -11.76 -25.56
CA HIS A 382 20.17 -11.63 -24.17
C HIS A 382 21.11 -10.68 -23.46
N SER A 383 20.57 -9.79 -22.63
CA SER A 383 21.42 -8.96 -21.79
C SER A 383 22.22 -9.84 -20.83
N ILE A 384 23.48 -9.48 -20.64
CA ILE A 384 24.40 -10.20 -19.72
C ILE A 384 23.89 -10.07 -18.26
N ALA A 385 23.05 -9.12 -17.99
CA ALA A 385 22.50 -8.80 -16.66
C ALA A 385 21.31 -9.68 -16.23
N ASN A 386 21.16 -10.90 -16.76
CA ASN A 386 20.14 -11.85 -16.27
C ASN A 386 20.39 -12.33 -14.82
N ASN A 387 21.14 -11.56 -14.05
CA ASN A 387 21.47 -11.86 -12.67
C ASN A 387 20.37 -11.40 -11.74
N ARG A 388 19.60 -12.36 -11.25
CA ARG A 388 18.72 -12.12 -10.09
C ARG A 388 19.57 -11.79 -8.88
N ILE A 389 19.24 -10.71 -8.20
CA ILE A 389 19.88 -10.31 -6.94
C ILE A 389 18.97 -10.75 -5.80
N TYR A 390 19.54 -11.41 -4.82
CA TYR A 390 18.84 -11.86 -3.63
C TYR A 390 19.30 -11.05 -2.43
N GLY A 391 18.35 -10.54 -1.66
CA GLY A 391 18.60 -9.78 -0.45
C GLY A 391 17.85 -10.36 0.73
N HIS A 392 18.43 -10.24 1.91
CA HIS A 392 17.85 -10.65 3.18
C HIS A 392 17.84 -9.43 4.10
N GLU A 393 16.67 -9.00 4.52
CA GLU A 393 16.51 -7.92 5.49
C GLU A 393 15.97 -8.48 6.79
N LEU A 394 16.69 -8.27 7.89
CA LEU A 394 16.26 -8.59 9.25
C LEU A 394 16.10 -7.28 10.01
N SER A 395 14.99 -7.12 10.69
CA SER A 395 14.73 -5.99 11.56
C SER A 395 14.27 -6.42 12.94
N ALA A 396 14.59 -5.63 13.95
CA ALA A 396 14.07 -5.77 15.30
C ALA A 396 13.87 -4.39 15.92
N TYR A 397 12.85 -4.23 16.72
CA TYR A 397 12.59 -2.95 17.37
C TYR A 397 12.04 -3.11 18.79
N LEU A 398 12.28 -2.10 19.60
CA LEU A 398 11.68 -1.90 20.92
C LEU A 398 11.31 -0.43 21.07
N GLU A 399 10.13 -0.15 21.57
CA GLU A 399 9.61 1.19 21.79
C GLU A 399 8.80 1.23 23.10
N ASP A 400 9.04 2.23 23.94
CA ASP A 400 8.23 2.47 25.13
C ASP A 400 7.66 3.88 25.11
N ASN A 401 6.34 3.98 25.16
CA ASN A 401 5.60 5.22 25.37
C ASN A 401 5.33 5.39 26.87
N ILE A 402 6.06 6.31 27.50
CA ILE A 402 6.06 6.51 28.94
C ILE A 402 5.22 7.75 29.27
N LYS A 403 4.16 7.55 30.06
CA LYS A 403 3.40 8.66 30.67
C LYS A 403 4.05 9.01 32.02
N MET A 404 4.93 10.01 32.00
CA MET A 404 5.60 10.47 33.23
C MET A 404 4.59 11.16 34.17
N ASN A 405 3.76 12.05 33.62
CA ASN A 405 2.63 12.70 34.29
C ASN A 405 1.61 13.16 33.24
N ASP A 406 0.59 13.95 33.64
CA ASP A 406 -0.44 14.38 32.70
C ASP A 406 0.05 15.39 31.65
N ARG A 407 1.19 16.04 31.88
CA ARG A 407 1.78 17.04 30.95
C ARG A 407 2.99 16.51 30.20
N LEU A 408 3.74 15.56 30.79
CA LEU A 408 5.00 15.06 30.22
C LEU A 408 4.86 13.62 29.77
N ARG A 409 5.10 13.41 28.49
CA ARG A 409 5.18 12.07 27.87
C ARG A 409 6.51 11.94 27.13
N LEU A 410 7.07 10.74 27.19
CA LEU A 410 8.33 10.38 26.56
C LEU A 410 8.12 9.13 25.70
N ASN A 411 8.62 9.15 24.47
CA ASN A 411 8.72 7.97 23.63
C ASN A 411 10.20 7.67 23.42
N LEU A 412 10.60 6.46 23.79
CA LEU A 412 11.95 5.93 23.59
C LEU A 412 11.86 4.73 22.68
N GLY A 413 12.55 4.78 21.56
CA GLY A 413 12.57 3.73 20.57
C GLY A 413 13.97 3.35 20.12
N LEU A 414 14.15 2.09 19.80
CA LEU A 414 15.36 1.57 19.18
C LEU A 414 14.95 0.64 18.04
N HIS A 415 15.49 0.90 16.84
CA HIS A 415 15.32 0.04 15.68
C HIS A 415 16.68 -0.48 15.24
N PHE A 416 16.76 -1.78 15.04
CA PHE A 416 17.90 -2.46 14.44
C PHE A 416 17.52 -2.98 13.08
N SER A 417 18.39 -2.82 12.08
CA SER A 417 18.26 -3.43 10.76
C SER A 417 19.57 -4.03 10.29
N LEU A 418 19.47 -5.19 9.66
CA LEU A 418 20.54 -5.89 8.96
C LEU A 418 20.07 -6.19 7.54
N PHE A 419 20.82 -5.72 6.54
CA PHE A 419 20.59 -6.02 5.14
C PHE A 419 21.78 -6.76 4.56
N HIS A 420 21.57 -7.98 4.07
CA HIS A 420 22.58 -8.81 3.44
C HIS A 420 22.28 -9.00 1.97
N VAL A 421 23.19 -8.60 1.09
CA VAL A 421 23.07 -8.70 -0.37
C VAL A 421 24.43 -8.91 -1.01
N GLN A 422 24.53 -9.79 -2.00
CA GLN A 422 25.77 -10.02 -2.79
C GLN A 422 27.03 -10.18 -1.93
N LYS A 423 26.97 -11.00 -0.85
CA LYS A 423 28.07 -11.28 0.08
C LYS A 423 28.45 -10.11 1.00
N GLN A 424 27.72 -9.01 0.98
CA GLN A 424 27.93 -7.88 1.89
C GLN A 424 26.78 -7.74 2.87
N SER A 425 27.11 -7.34 4.08
CA SER A 425 26.12 -7.09 5.15
C SER A 425 26.24 -5.66 5.62
N TYR A 426 25.10 -5.00 5.72
CA TYR A 426 24.96 -3.64 6.23
C TYR A 426 24.08 -3.70 7.46
N PHE A 427 24.48 -3.08 8.53
CA PHE A 427 23.69 -3.01 9.75
C PHE A 427 23.55 -1.56 10.22
N SER A 428 22.43 -1.29 10.87
CA SER A 428 22.12 0.03 11.40
C SER A 428 21.41 -0.10 12.73
N LEU A 429 21.80 0.73 13.69
CA LEU A 429 21.12 0.91 14.96
C LEU A 429 20.58 2.33 15.03
N GLN A 430 19.28 2.48 15.19
CA GLN A 430 18.56 3.75 15.03
C GLN A 430 17.82 4.09 16.34
N PRO A 431 18.45 4.83 17.26
CA PRO A 431 17.75 5.34 18.45
C PRO A 431 16.77 6.45 18.05
N ARG A 432 15.62 6.47 18.69
CA ARG A 432 14.56 7.45 18.50
C ARG A 432 14.05 7.95 19.82
N VAL A 433 13.98 9.24 19.95
CA VAL A 433 13.50 9.89 21.18
C VAL A 433 12.50 10.97 20.79
N SER A 434 11.37 10.97 21.46
CA SER A 434 10.37 12.02 21.32
C SER A 434 9.87 12.41 22.69
N VAL A 435 9.85 13.71 22.97
CA VAL A 435 9.40 14.28 24.25
C VAL A 435 8.27 15.22 23.97
N ARG A 436 7.24 15.13 24.77
CA ARG A 436 6.11 16.02 24.73
C ARG A 436 5.83 16.56 26.13
N TYR A 437 5.75 17.89 26.21
CA TYR A 437 5.42 18.63 27.42
C TYR A 437 4.16 19.48 27.20
#